data_6ecbc5da580c8449ef421332ba04135b
#
_entry.id   6ecbc5da580c8449ef421332ba04135b
#
_cell.length_a   1.000
_cell.length_b   1.000
_cell.length_c   1.000
_cell.angle_alpha   90.00
_cell.angle_beta   90.00
_cell.angle_gamma   90.00
#
_symmetry.space_group_name_H-M   'P 1'
#
loop_
_entity.id
_entity.type
_entity.pdbx_description
1 polymer ?
#
loop_
_entity_poly.entity_id
_entity_poly.type
_entity_poly.pdbx_seq_one_letter_code
_entity_poly.pdbx_strand_id
1 'polypeptide(L)'
;MSPRSHERTARLTCFDAHPTCRCPRLRRLALPQLTAGDEARLLDLIPRWPLLEHLELEAKPSFSFPALAAQLALHCPGFASLQTSGAVKPEDVAALARSLPRLRSLCLDRSYLPKEHLLAILAGCRELREFSARSCVGFDDEDEEVLRCGARIQRFDVGGSKSKLVEDLGLLWIGGI
;
A
#
# COMPACT_ATOMS: atom_id res chain seq x y z
N MET A 1 16.18 -34.36 1.67
CA MET A 1 14.76 -34.09 1.37
C MET A 1 14.30 -33.00 2.35
N SER A 2 14.29 -31.75 1.90
CA SER A 2 13.85 -30.63 2.73
C SER A 2 12.33 -30.48 2.62
N PRO A 3 11.60 -30.34 3.71
CA PRO A 3 10.17 -30.05 3.66
C PRO A 3 9.97 -28.62 3.20
N ARG A 4 9.33 -28.45 2.06
CA ARG A 4 8.86 -27.16 1.56
C ARG A 4 7.88 -26.58 2.57
N SER A 5 8.29 -25.50 3.19
CA SER A 5 7.44 -24.68 4.04
C SER A 5 6.25 -24.17 3.21
N HIS A 6 5.07 -24.70 3.45
CA HIS A 6 3.85 -24.14 2.90
C HIS A 6 3.62 -22.78 3.57
N GLU A 7 4.09 -21.71 2.92
CA GLU A 7 3.68 -20.34 3.26
C GLU A 7 2.17 -20.26 3.10
N ARG A 8 1.47 -20.16 4.22
CA ARG A 8 0.01 -20.01 4.20
C ARG A 8 -0.34 -18.59 3.78
N THR A 9 -0.76 -18.46 2.53
CA THR A 9 -1.44 -17.27 2.01
C THR A 9 -2.94 -17.49 2.24
N ALA A 10 -3.55 -16.67 3.06
CA ALA A 10 -4.99 -16.66 3.23
C ALA A 10 -5.58 -15.53 2.35
N ARG A 11 -6.43 -15.92 1.39
CA ARG A 11 -7.35 -15.01 0.72
C ARG A 11 -8.67 -15.12 1.45
N LEU A 12 -8.99 -14.14 2.26
CA LEU A 12 -10.29 -14.06 2.92
C LEU A 12 -11.26 -13.36 1.97
N THR A 13 -12.12 -14.11 1.31
CA THR A 13 -13.13 -13.60 0.37
C THR A 13 -14.33 -12.96 1.06
N CYS A 14 -14.50 -13.19 2.36
CA CYS A 14 -15.47 -12.53 3.23
C CYS A 14 -14.92 -12.54 4.65
N PHE A 15 -15.11 -11.45 5.36
CA PHE A 15 -14.96 -11.39 6.82
C PHE A 15 -16.12 -12.13 7.50
N ASP A 16 -16.46 -13.32 7.04
CA ASP A 16 -17.15 -14.31 7.86
C ASP A 16 -16.15 -14.80 8.90
N ALA A 17 -15.70 -13.81 9.67
CA ALA A 17 -14.83 -14.04 10.78
C ALA A 17 -15.62 -14.75 11.87
N HIS A 18 -15.65 -16.03 11.77
CA HIS A 18 -15.77 -16.81 12.99
C HIS A 18 -14.71 -16.25 13.95
N PRO A 19 -15.06 -15.87 15.18
CA PRO A 19 -14.12 -15.31 16.17
C PRO A 19 -12.97 -16.24 16.52
N THR A 20 -12.90 -17.41 15.88
CA THR A 20 -11.91 -18.45 16.09
C THR A 20 -10.82 -18.56 15.03
N CYS A 21 -10.72 -17.63 14.06
CA CYS A 21 -9.61 -17.68 13.11
C CYS A 21 -8.31 -17.20 13.78
N ARG A 22 -7.86 -17.99 14.74
CA ARG A 22 -6.51 -17.89 15.30
C ARG A 22 -5.57 -18.57 14.32
N CYS A 23 -5.05 -17.80 13.36
CA CYS A 23 -3.96 -18.24 12.51
C CYS A 23 -2.66 -17.57 12.98
N PRO A 24 -2.06 -17.94 14.11
CA PRO A 24 -0.88 -17.27 14.66
C PRO A 24 0.35 -17.38 13.76
N ARG A 25 0.29 -18.23 12.73
CA ARG A 25 1.36 -18.43 11.74
C ARG A 25 1.03 -17.76 10.40
N LEU A 26 0.04 -16.85 10.36
CA LEU A 26 -0.29 -16.13 9.14
C LEU A 26 0.84 -15.16 8.80
N ARG A 27 1.43 -15.31 7.62
CA ARG A 27 2.50 -14.43 7.11
C ARG A 27 2.03 -13.51 5.99
N ARG A 28 1.02 -13.94 5.23
CA ARG A 28 0.50 -13.19 4.08
C ARG A 28 -1.02 -13.12 4.17
N LEU A 29 -1.55 -11.92 4.05
CA LEU A 29 -2.99 -11.66 4.06
C LEU A 29 -3.35 -10.80 2.85
N ALA A 30 -4.31 -11.26 2.06
CA ALA A 30 -4.90 -10.50 0.98
C ALA A 30 -6.39 -10.29 1.27
N LEU A 31 -6.83 -9.04 1.21
CA LEU A 31 -8.21 -8.63 1.49
C LEU A 31 -8.79 -7.88 0.31
N PRO A 32 -10.06 -8.14 -0.03
CA PRO A 32 -10.80 -7.35 -1.01
C PRO A 32 -11.07 -5.94 -0.45
N GLN A 33 -11.79 -5.14 -1.20
CA GLN A 33 -12.26 -3.85 -0.72
C GLN A 33 -13.09 -4.01 0.56
N LEU A 34 -12.69 -3.28 1.60
CA LEU A 34 -13.29 -3.35 2.93
C LEU A 34 -14.42 -2.33 3.08
N THR A 35 -15.47 -2.71 3.80
CA THR A 35 -16.45 -1.77 4.33
C THR A 35 -15.90 -1.06 5.57
N ALA A 36 -16.52 0.04 6.00
CA ALA A 36 -16.11 0.73 7.23
C ALA A 36 -16.15 -0.18 8.48
N GLY A 37 -17.11 -1.11 8.53
CA GLY A 37 -17.19 -2.11 9.61
C GLY A 37 -16.05 -3.12 9.54
N ASP A 38 -15.63 -3.51 8.34
CA ASP A 38 -14.52 -4.44 8.15
C ASP A 38 -13.17 -3.78 8.48
N GLU A 39 -13.02 -2.48 8.19
CA GLU A 39 -11.83 -1.73 8.59
C GLU A 39 -11.62 -1.75 10.10
N ALA A 40 -12.70 -1.52 10.89
CA ALA A 40 -12.62 -1.58 12.34
C ALA A 40 -12.27 -2.99 12.84
N ARG A 41 -12.89 -4.02 12.27
CA ARG A 41 -12.59 -5.42 12.60
C ARG A 41 -11.15 -5.81 12.25
N LEU A 42 -10.62 -5.31 11.14
CA LEU A 42 -9.23 -5.55 10.76
C LEU A 42 -8.28 -5.07 11.84
N LEU A 43 -8.50 -3.87 12.39
CA LEU A 43 -7.67 -3.34 13.46
C LEU A 43 -7.67 -4.24 14.71
N ASP A 44 -8.82 -4.80 15.07
CA ASP A 44 -8.97 -5.73 16.21
C ASP A 44 -8.32 -7.10 15.95
N LEU A 45 -8.15 -7.48 14.69
CA LEU A 45 -7.59 -8.78 14.31
C LEU A 45 -6.06 -8.74 14.15
N ILE A 46 -5.46 -7.61 13.80
CA ILE A 46 -4.00 -7.50 13.62
C ILE A 46 -3.20 -8.07 14.80
N PRO A 47 -3.55 -7.83 16.07
CA PRO A 47 -2.83 -8.41 17.21
C PRO A 47 -2.80 -9.94 17.26
N ARG A 48 -3.69 -10.61 16.52
CA ARG A 48 -3.78 -12.07 16.45
C ARG A 48 -2.80 -12.68 15.43
N TRP A 49 -2.14 -11.86 14.62
CA TRP A 49 -1.24 -12.29 13.55
C TRP A 49 0.19 -11.75 13.74
N PRO A 50 0.89 -12.11 14.81
CA PRO A 50 2.20 -11.55 15.13
C PRO A 50 3.29 -11.87 14.11
N LEU A 51 3.07 -12.87 13.24
CA LEU A 51 4.00 -13.24 12.18
C LEU A 51 3.62 -12.67 10.81
N LEU A 52 2.66 -11.74 10.75
CA LEU A 52 2.26 -11.12 9.50
C LEU A 52 3.42 -10.30 8.91
N GLU A 53 3.80 -10.63 7.69
CA GLU A 53 4.90 -10.00 6.94
C GLU A 53 4.40 -9.22 5.72
N HIS A 54 3.28 -9.67 5.12
CA HIS A 54 2.73 -9.12 3.89
C HIS A 54 1.23 -8.86 4.04
N LEU A 55 0.82 -7.65 3.71
CA LEU A 55 -0.60 -7.28 3.63
C LEU A 55 -0.90 -6.71 2.24
N GLU A 56 -1.89 -7.29 1.59
CA GLU A 56 -2.45 -6.81 0.33
C GLU A 56 -3.89 -6.37 0.57
N LEU A 57 -4.18 -5.13 0.25
CA LEU A 57 -5.52 -4.55 0.30
C LEU A 57 -5.89 -4.10 -1.12
N GLU A 58 -7.03 -4.55 -1.63
CA GLU A 58 -7.51 -4.11 -2.94
C GLU A 58 -7.67 -2.59 -3.00
N ALA A 59 -8.15 -1.99 -1.90
CA ALA A 59 -8.22 -0.55 -1.73
C ALA A 59 -7.75 -0.14 -0.33
N LYS A 60 -7.10 1.00 -0.24
CA LYS A 60 -6.64 1.58 1.03
C LYS A 60 -7.84 1.92 1.92
N PRO A 61 -7.80 1.57 3.21
CA PRO A 61 -8.79 2.03 4.17
C PRO A 61 -8.90 3.57 4.16
N SER A 62 -10.11 4.07 4.00
CA SER A 62 -10.33 5.51 3.77
C SER A 62 -10.08 6.37 5.01
N PHE A 63 -10.33 5.82 6.19
CA PHE A 63 -10.28 6.56 7.46
C PHE A 63 -9.35 5.95 8.49
N SER A 64 -9.05 4.67 8.38
CA SER A 64 -8.33 3.92 9.41
C SER A 64 -6.87 3.57 9.03
N PHE A 65 -6.36 4.03 7.89
CA PHE A 65 -5.02 3.67 7.43
C PHE A 65 -3.91 4.05 8.43
N PRO A 66 -3.87 5.25 9.03
CA PRO A 66 -2.87 5.56 10.06
C PRO A 66 -2.96 4.64 11.28
N ALA A 67 -4.17 4.29 11.72
CA ALA A 67 -4.38 3.34 12.80
C ALA A 67 -3.91 1.93 12.42
N LEU A 68 -4.18 1.49 11.18
CA LEU A 68 -3.70 0.22 10.65
C LEU A 68 -2.16 0.16 10.66
N ALA A 69 -1.49 1.19 10.16
CA ALA A 69 -0.04 1.27 10.17
C ALA A 69 0.54 1.18 11.59
N ALA A 70 -0.09 1.85 12.56
CA ALA A 70 0.31 1.80 13.96
C ALA A 70 0.11 0.40 14.57
N GLN A 71 -0.99 -0.27 14.29
CA GLN A 71 -1.26 -1.64 14.75
C GLN A 71 -0.27 -2.64 14.16
N LEU A 72 0.04 -2.54 12.87
CA LEU A 72 1.05 -3.37 12.21
C LEU A 72 2.43 -3.18 12.84
N ALA A 73 2.82 -1.93 13.10
CA ALA A 73 4.10 -1.63 13.76
C ALA A 73 4.20 -2.21 15.18
N LEU A 74 3.09 -2.17 15.92
CA LEU A 74 3.04 -2.61 17.31
C LEU A 74 3.03 -4.14 17.44
N HIS A 75 2.26 -4.83 16.58
CA HIS A 75 1.93 -6.25 16.76
C HIS A 75 2.64 -7.17 15.77
N CYS A 76 3.16 -6.66 14.66
CA CYS A 76 3.77 -7.45 13.59
C CYS A 76 5.24 -7.01 13.38
N PRO A 77 6.18 -7.42 14.23
CA PRO A 77 7.57 -6.95 14.17
C PRO A 77 8.30 -7.36 12.88
N GLY A 78 7.83 -8.40 12.20
CA GLY A 78 8.35 -8.87 10.90
C GLY A 78 7.67 -8.25 9.69
N PHE A 79 6.75 -7.28 9.88
CA PHE A 79 6.01 -6.70 8.77
C PHE A 79 6.93 -5.96 7.80
N ALA A 80 6.89 -6.35 6.53
CA ALA A 80 7.86 -5.91 5.53
C ALA A 80 7.25 -5.48 4.19
N SER A 81 6.01 -5.85 3.89
CA SER A 81 5.40 -5.61 2.58
C SER A 81 3.95 -5.16 2.70
N LEU A 82 3.66 -4.05 2.03
CA LEU A 82 2.31 -3.50 1.93
C LEU A 82 1.98 -3.25 0.47
N GLN A 83 0.82 -3.73 0.04
CA GLN A 83 0.24 -3.42 -1.26
C GLN A 83 -1.16 -2.86 -1.07
N THR A 84 -1.44 -1.73 -1.70
CA THR A 84 -2.77 -1.11 -1.68
C THR A 84 -2.91 -0.11 -2.82
N SER A 85 -4.14 0.34 -3.08
CA SER A 85 -4.45 1.37 -4.07
C SER A 85 -5.39 2.42 -3.48
N GLY A 86 -5.49 3.58 -4.11
CA GLY A 86 -6.40 4.64 -3.71
C GLY A 86 -5.72 5.99 -3.48
N ALA A 87 -6.44 6.97 -2.99
CA ALA A 87 -5.89 8.30 -2.74
C ALA A 87 -4.97 8.29 -1.50
N VAL A 88 -3.71 8.68 -1.71
CA VAL A 88 -2.72 8.80 -0.63
C VAL A 88 -2.79 10.21 -0.04
N LYS A 89 -3.12 10.30 1.22
CA LYS A 89 -3.27 11.55 1.96
C LYS A 89 -2.01 11.89 2.77
N PRO A 90 -1.82 13.17 3.20
CA PRO A 90 -0.66 13.54 4.03
C PRO A 90 -0.54 12.72 5.31
N GLU A 91 -1.66 12.40 5.96
CA GLU A 91 -1.68 11.57 7.17
C GLU A 91 -1.22 10.13 6.92
N ASP A 92 -1.48 9.59 5.72
CA ASP A 92 -1.02 8.24 5.33
C ASP A 92 0.50 8.23 5.16
N VAL A 93 1.04 9.26 4.51
CA VAL A 93 2.50 9.44 4.35
C VAL A 93 3.19 9.52 5.71
N ALA A 94 2.64 10.34 6.61
CA ALA A 94 3.16 10.48 7.96
C ALA A 94 3.10 9.16 8.74
N ALA A 95 2.02 8.38 8.55
CA ALA A 95 1.86 7.07 9.18
C ALA A 95 2.87 6.05 8.65
N LEU A 96 3.09 5.99 7.33
CA LEU A 96 4.11 5.12 6.72
C LEU A 96 5.51 5.43 7.27
N ALA A 97 5.91 6.70 7.22
CA ALA A 97 7.24 7.13 7.64
C ALA A 97 7.49 6.91 9.14
N ARG A 98 6.46 7.11 9.97
CA ARG A 98 6.56 7.04 11.43
C ARG A 98 6.40 5.63 11.96
N SER A 99 5.43 4.89 11.45
CA SER A 99 5.06 3.57 11.96
C SER A 99 5.77 2.43 11.24
N LEU A 100 6.06 2.56 9.95
CA LEU A 100 6.62 1.51 9.12
C LEU A 100 7.96 1.90 8.44
N PRO A 101 8.95 2.45 9.17
CA PRO A 101 10.21 2.90 8.56
C PRO A 101 11.07 1.74 8.02
N ARG A 102 10.79 0.51 8.47
CA ARG A 102 11.48 -0.72 8.05
C ARG A 102 10.78 -1.46 6.91
N LEU A 103 9.77 -0.83 6.31
CA LEU A 103 9.07 -1.41 5.16
C LEU A 103 10.05 -1.65 4.02
N ARG A 104 10.05 -2.87 3.46
CA ARG A 104 10.96 -3.29 2.38
C ARG A 104 10.30 -3.27 1.01
N SER A 105 9.00 -3.51 0.97
CA SER A 105 8.22 -3.51 -0.27
C SER A 105 6.95 -2.69 -0.09
N LEU A 106 6.73 -1.74 -0.99
CA LEU A 106 5.53 -0.91 -1.02
C LEU A 106 5.01 -0.83 -2.45
N CYS A 107 3.76 -1.25 -2.64
CA CYS A 107 3.05 -1.12 -3.91
C CYS A 107 1.83 -0.23 -3.75
N LEU A 108 1.81 0.86 -4.51
CA LEU A 108 0.74 1.86 -4.57
C LEU A 108 0.21 2.04 -6.00
N ASP A 109 0.21 0.99 -6.80
CA ASP A 109 -0.23 1.04 -8.19
C ASP A 109 -1.65 1.60 -8.31
N ARG A 110 -1.92 2.34 -9.39
CA ARG A 110 -3.24 2.91 -9.70
C ARG A 110 -3.80 3.81 -8.60
N SER A 111 -2.93 4.53 -7.93
CA SER A 111 -3.28 5.45 -6.84
C SER A 111 -3.26 6.91 -7.29
N TYR A 112 -3.98 7.75 -6.57
CA TYR A 112 -3.72 9.18 -6.59
C TYR A 112 -2.59 9.46 -5.59
N LEU A 113 -1.43 9.81 -6.12
CA LEU A 113 -0.20 9.98 -5.35
C LEU A 113 0.50 11.28 -5.79
N PRO A 114 0.23 12.41 -5.14
CA PRO A 114 0.93 13.65 -5.40
C PRO A 114 2.45 13.50 -5.28
N LYS A 115 3.21 14.20 -6.12
CA LYS A 115 4.69 14.12 -6.14
C LYS A 115 5.30 14.34 -4.77
N GLU A 116 4.84 15.35 -4.04
CA GLU A 116 5.33 15.65 -2.69
C GLU A 116 5.11 14.49 -1.72
N HIS A 117 3.99 13.78 -1.83
CA HIS A 117 3.72 12.59 -1.02
C HIS A 117 4.64 11.43 -1.38
N LEU A 118 4.87 11.21 -2.68
CA LEU A 118 5.82 10.22 -3.16
C LEU A 118 7.23 10.47 -2.61
N LEU A 119 7.73 11.69 -2.76
CA LEU A 119 9.07 12.06 -2.27
C LEU A 119 9.18 11.92 -0.75
N ALA A 120 8.14 12.27 0.00
CA ALA A 120 8.10 12.10 1.44
C ALA A 120 8.10 10.62 1.88
N ILE A 121 7.38 9.75 1.15
CA ILE A 121 7.42 8.29 1.37
C ILE A 121 8.84 7.76 1.12
N LEU A 122 9.45 8.14 -0.01
CA LEU A 122 10.80 7.71 -0.35
C LEU A 122 11.84 8.19 0.69
N ALA A 123 11.67 9.38 1.25
CA ALA A 123 12.55 9.90 2.30
C ALA A 123 12.33 9.23 3.66
N GLY A 124 11.08 8.89 4.00
CA GLY A 124 10.70 8.31 5.30
C GLY A 124 10.95 6.82 5.40
N CYS A 125 10.69 6.05 4.36
CA CYS A 125 10.86 4.60 4.32
C CYS A 125 12.25 4.24 3.79
N ARG A 126 13.26 4.32 4.63
CA ARG A 126 14.67 4.20 4.21
C ARG A 126 15.10 2.79 3.84
N GLU A 127 14.41 1.78 4.33
CA GLU A 127 14.73 0.37 4.07
C GLU A 127 14.01 -0.22 2.84
N LEU A 128 13.29 0.62 2.06
CA LEU A 128 12.63 0.18 0.83
C LEU A 128 13.63 -0.39 -0.16
N ARG A 129 13.33 -1.61 -0.60
CA ARG A 129 14.05 -2.34 -1.65
C ARG A 129 13.22 -2.50 -2.91
N GLU A 130 11.92 -2.53 -2.76
CA GLU A 130 10.95 -2.63 -3.83
C GLU A 130 9.89 -1.55 -3.67
N PHE A 131 9.68 -0.78 -4.71
CA PHE A 131 8.65 0.25 -4.76
C PHE A 131 7.97 0.21 -6.12
N SER A 132 6.65 0.13 -6.10
CA SER A 132 5.82 0.21 -7.30
C SER A 132 4.73 1.26 -7.12
N ALA A 133 4.63 2.16 -8.09
CA ALA A 133 3.57 3.15 -8.20
C ALA A 133 3.25 3.36 -9.68
N ARG A 134 2.84 2.27 -10.35
CA ARG A 134 2.49 2.30 -11.77
C ARG A 134 1.11 2.85 -12.00
N SER A 135 0.96 3.54 -13.15
CA SER A 135 -0.33 4.08 -13.57
C SER A 135 -0.98 4.95 -12.49
N CYS A 136 -0.16 5.68 -11.75
CA CYS A 136 -0.61 6.64 -10.74
C CYS A 136 -0.93 7.99 -11.36
N VAL A 137 -1.69 8.79 -10.63
CA VAL A 137 -1.98 10.18 -10.94
C VAL A 137 -1.37 11.06 -9.86
N GLY A 138 -0.68 12.13 -10.25
CA GLY A 138 -0.12 13.12 -9.33
C GLY A 138 1.38 13.38 -9.50
N PHE A 139 2.08 12.59 -10.33
CA PHE A 139 3.46 12.81 -10.75
C PHE A 139 3.71 12.18 -12.12
N ASP A 140 4.76 12.57 -12.80
CA ASP A 140 5.17 11.99 -14.08
C ASP A 140 6.24 10.91 -13.86
N ASP A 141 6.14 9.80 -14.61
CA ASP A 141 7.07 8.68 -14.53
C ASP A 141 8.49 9.02 -15.06
N GLU A 142 8.61 10.10 -15.84
CA GLU A 142 9.89 10.64 -16.33
C GLU A 142 10.45 11.78 -15.46
N ASP A 143 9.82 12.09 -14.32
CA ASP A 143 10.28 13.17 -13.44
C ASP A 143 11.66 12.84 -12.86
N GLU A 144 12.65 13.70 -13.21
CA GLU A 144 14.06 13.50 -12.82
C GLU A 144 14.28 13.43 -11.30
N GLU A 145 13.52 14.20 -10.54
CA GLU A 145 13.64 14.19 -9.07
C GLU A 145 13.10 12.89 -8.48
N VAL A 146 11.98 12.39 -9.00
CA VAL A 146 11.40 11.11 -8.62
C VAL A 146 12.35 9.96 -8.94
N LEU A 147 12.89 9.94 -10.17
CA LEU A 147 13.84 8.91 -10.60
C LEU A 147 15.14 8.94 -9.77
N ARG A 148 15.64 10.13 -9.48
CA ARG A 148 16.85 10.31 -8.64
C ARG A 148 16.61 9.81 -7.21
N CYS A 149 15.47 10.13 -6.59
CA CYS A 149 15.11 9.64 -5.26
C CYS A 149 14.88 8.13 -5.23
N GLY A 150 14.35 7.56 -6.32
CA GLY A 150 14.12 6.13 -6.47
C GLY A 150 15.38 5.31 -6.79
N ALA A 151 16.46 5.93 -7.24
CA ALA A 151 17.68 5.26 -7.71
C ALA A 151 18.34 4.33 -6.68
N ARG A 152 18.13 4.57 -5.38
CA ARG A 152 18.62 3.72 -4.29
C ARG A 152 17.82 2.43 -4.09
N ILE A 153 16.65 2.32 -4.70
CA ILE A 153 15.72 1.21 -4.53
C ILE A 153 16.01 0.16 -5.61
N GLN A 154 16.18 -1.10 -5.19
CA GLN A 154 16.58 -2.18 -6.09
C GLN A 154 15.59 -2.44 -7.22
N ARG A 155 14.28 -2.34 -6.90
CA ARG A 155 13.17 -2.44 -7.85
C ARG A 155 12.30 -1.22 -7.69
N PHE A 156 12.48 -0.27 -8.56
CA PHE A 156 11.70 0.97 -8.61
C PHE A 156 10.93 1.03 -9.92
N ASP A 157 9.60 1.01 -9.83
CA ASP A 157 8.72 1.02 -11.00
C ASP A 157 7.60 2.06 -10.81
N VAL A 158 7.62 3.08 -11.63
CA VAL A 158 6.64 4.18 -11.65
C VAL A 158 5.99 4.33 -13.02
N GLY A 159 6.17 3.36 -13.91
CA GLY A 159 5.77 3.42 -15.30
C GLY A 159 4.29 3.71 -15.52
N GLY A 160 3.99 4.54 -16.50
CA GLY A 160 2.63 4.93 -16.87
C GLY A 160 1.98 5.94 -15.92
N SER A 161 2.71 6.49 -14.97
CA SER A 161 2.21 7.52 -14.05
C SER A 161 2.26 8.90 -14.71
N LYS A 162 1.25 9.75 -14.44
CA LYS A 162 1.11 11.08 -15.04
C LYS A 162 0.70 12.12 -14.01
N SER A 163 1.25 13.32 -14.13
CA SER A 163 0.97 14.44 -13.21
C SER A 163 -0.49 14.89 -13.23
N LYS A 164 -1.16 14.71 -14.35
CA LYS A 164 -2.59 14.96 -14.51
C LYS A 164 -3.25 13.74 -15.10
N LEU A 165 -4.51 13.48 -14.74
CA LEU A 165 -5.38 12.73 -15.62
C LEU A 165 -5.34 13.49 -16.96
N VAL A 166 -4.70 12.90 -17.95
CA VAL A 166 -4.90 13.37 -19.32
C VAL A 166 -6.39 13.13 -19.54
N GLU A 167 -7.15 14.22 -19.50
CA GLU A 167 -8.46 14.24 -20.08
C GLU A 167 -8.28 13.90 -21.55
N ASP A 168 -8.32 12.63 -21.86
CA ASP A 168 -8.68 12.12 -23.18
C ASP A 168 -10.19 12.32 -23.38
N LEU A 169 -10.68 13.43 -22.90
CA LEU A 169 -11.81 14.15 -23.46
C LEU A 169 -11.22 15.09 -24.49
N GLY A 170 -10.58 14.45 -25.48
CA GLY A 170 -10.46 15.06 -26.77
C GLY A 170 -11.83 15.59 -27.14
N LEU A 171 -11.97 16.92 -26.96
CA LEU A 171 -12.73 17.74 -27.86
C LEU A 171 -14.11 17.27 -28.23
N LEU A 172 -15.04 17.96 -27.76
CA LEU A 172 -16.03 18.59 -28.63
C LEU A 172 -16.52 19.88 -27.97
N TRP A 173 -15.61 20.85 -27.83
CA TRP A 173 -16.00 22.23 -27.97
C TRP A 173 -15.66 22.68 -29.38
N ILE A 174 -16.43 22.19 -30.34
CA ILE A 174 -16.60 22.94 -31.57
C ILE A 174 -17.60 24.04 -31.22
N GLY A 175 -17.08 25.25 -31.15
CA GLY A 175 -17.89 26.44 -31.07
C GLY A 175 -18.97 26.40 -32.16
N GLY A 176 -20.17 26.61 -31.76
CA GLY A 176 -21.32 26.96 -32.59
C GLY A 176 -21.89 28.23 -32.01
N ILE A 177 -21.56 29.32 -32.65
CA ILE A 177 -22.28 30.57 -32.87
C ILE A 177 -23.46 30.83 -31.94
#